data_e57e172061dc8e2ab0430c0728a713de
#
_entry.id   e57e172061dc8e2ab0430c0728a713de
#
_cell.length_a   1.000
_cell.length_b   1.000
_cell.length_c   1.000
_cell.angle_alpha   90.00
_cell.angle_beta   90.00
_cell.angle_gamma   90.00
#
_symmetry.space_group_name_H-M   'P 1'
#
loop_
_entity.id
_entity.type
_entity.pdbx_description
1 polymer ?
#
loop_
_entity_poly.entity_id
_entity_poly.type
_entity_poly.pdbx_seq_one_letter_code
_entity_poly.pdbx_strand_id
1 'polypeptide(L)'
;MSERVVVVNASKMNYDQALDFSVLSSDVQVYDDSTNEELIERIQGARVVVTKELPVGADLLSQFPDTVKLIVEAGTGYNNIDLNAAKERGITVCNIPAYSTERVAHTVIMMILNFASTMQKQIGMLAKGDRSNFTQHLQVSHTEVNGKTLGVVGAGHIGMEVIKVAKALGMNILVHTRTPKADGDGIRHVSLDELLENSDYITLHCPLNDQTKYIINKEAIGKMKPSAVIVNTGRGPLINEADLCEALAAKRITGAGLDVQEVEPPAEDSPLYTLDNVIITPHMGWKGLETRQRLVGIIRDNVQAFFKGEPINVVS
;
A
#
# COMPACT_ATOMS: atom_id res chain seq x y z
N MET A 1 0.40 26.26 26.61
CA MET A 1 -0.69 25.65 25.84
C MET A 1 -0.62 24.15 26.06
N SER A 2 -1.74 23.43 26.13
CA SER A 2 -1.73 21.99 26.31
C SER A 2 -0.99 21.30 25.13
N GLU A 3 -0.16 20.31 25.43
CA GLU A 3 0.53 19.45 24.42
C GLU A 3 -0.19 18.10 24.27
N ARG A 4 -1.52 18.07 24.55
CA ARG A 4 -2.32 16.86 24.51
C ARG A 4 -2.41 16.29 23.10
N VAL A 5 -1.98 15.03 22.97
CA VAL A 5 -2.02 14.21 21.78
C VAL A 5 -3.03 13.08 21.99
N VAL A 6 -3.91 12.83 21.03
CA VAL A 6 -4.85 11.71 21.09
C VAL A 6 -4.67 10.82 19.88
N VAL A 7 -4.39 9.54 20.12
CA VAL A 7 -4.38 8.48 19.11
C VAL A 7 -5.75 7.79 19.14
N VAL A 8 -6.52 7.87 18.06
CA VAL A 8 -7.95 7.51 18.10
C VAL A 8 -8.27 6.08 17.62
N ASN A 9 -7.32 5.39 16.97
CA ASN A 9 -7.52 4.04 16.45
C ASN A 9 -6.19 3.25 16.41
N ALA A 10 -5.56 3.13 17.56
CA ALA A 10 -4.25 2.50 17.71
C ALA A 10 -4.24 1.01 17.34
N SER A 11 -5.36 0.28 17.49
CA SER A 11 -5.46 -1.15 17.15
C SER A 11 -5.03 -1.44 15.70
N LYS A 12 -5.26 -0.51 14.78
CA LYS A 12 -4.80 -0.60 13.39
C LYS A 12 -3.27 -0.73 13.28
N MET A 13 -2.53 -0.13 14.21
CA MET A 13 -1.05 -0.10 14.22
C MET A 13 -0.44 -1.02 15.28
N ASN A 14 -1.09 -1.17 16.42
CA ASN A 14 -0.56 -1.80 17.64
C ASN A 14 -1.34 -3.06 18.06
N TYR A 15 -1.77 -3.84 17.09
CA TYR A 15 -2.56 -5.07 17.30
C TYR A 15 -1.85 -6.14 18.13
N ASP A 16 -0.53 -6.05 18.29
CA ASP A 16 0.34 -6.94 19.06
C ASP A 16 0.94 -6.25 20.29
N GLN A 17 0.52 -5.04 20.61
CA GLN A 17 0.98 -4.21 21.73
C GLN A 17 2.50 -3.98 21.77
N ALA A 18 3.15 -4.03 20.61
CA ALA A 18 4.61 -3.88 20.49
C ALA A 18 5.05 -2.42 20.23
N LEU A 19 4.13 -1.45 20.19
CA LEU A 19 4.42 -0.04 19.94
C LEU A 19 4.22 0.79 21.21
N ASP A 20 5.14 1.70 21.45
CA ASP A 20 5.09 2.67 22.55
C ASP A 20 4.70 4.06 22.05
N PHE A 21 3.48 4.49 22.31
CA PHE A 21 2.99 5.84 21.99
C PHE A 21 3.33 6.89 23.04
N SER A 22 3.86 6.51 24.21
CA SER A 22 4.25 7.48 25.25
C SER A 22 5.32 8.46 24.79
N VAL A 23 6.06 8.09 23.74
CA VAL A 23 7.10 8.91 23.10
C VAL A 23 6.56 10.13 22.35
N LEU A 24 5.24 10.23 22.10
CA LEU A 24 4.63 11.29 21.31
C LEU A 24 4.54 12.60 22.09
N SER A 25 4.16 12.55 23.36
CA SER A 25 3.99 13.70 24.25
C SER A 25 3.93 13.25 25.71
N SER A 26 4.17 14.19 26.65
CA SER A 26 3.93 13.95 28.08
C SER A 26 2.44 13.81 28.45
N ASP A 27 1.54 14.28 27.59
CA ASP A 27 0.08 14.15 27.72
C ASP A 27 -0.47 13.44 26.47
N VAL A 28 -0.31 12.13 26.40
CA VAL A 28 -0.83 11.28 25.31
C VAL A 28 -1.96 10.40 25.82
N GLN A 29 -3.05 10.35 25.06
CA GLN A 29 -4.15 9.42 25.26
C GLN A 29 -4.25 8.49 24.04
N VAL A 30 -4.36 7.21 24.30
CA VAL A 30 -4.38 6.17 23.24
C VAL A 30 -5.65 5.37 23.37
N TYR A 31 -6.41 5.27 22.28
CA TYR A 31 -7.62 4.48 22.16
C TYR A 31 -7.44 3.45 21.05
N ASP A 32 -7.84 2.22 21.30
CA ASP A 32 -7.72 1.11 20.34
C ASP A 32 -8.56 1.37 19.10
N ASP A 33 -9.85 1.70 19.29
CA ASP A 33 -10.77 2.12 18.24
C ASP A 33 -11.69 3.21 18.75
N SER A 34 -12.29 3.98 17.84
CA SER A 34 -13.25 5.04 18.15
C SER A 34 -14.35 5.09 17.09
N THR A 35 -15.61 5.10 17.49
CA THR A 35 -16.68 5.59 16.62
C THR A 35 -16.53 7.09 16.39
N ASN A 36 -17.28 7.66 15.44
CA ASN A 36 -17.21 9.11 15.21
C ASN A 36 -17.65 9.92 16.46
N GLU A 37 -18.67 9.45 17.16
CA GLU A 37 -19.20 10.07 18.38
C GLU A 37 -18.15 10.02 19.50
N GLU A 38 -17.57 8.84 19.76
CA GLU A 38 -16.51 8.67 20.74
C GLU A 38 -15.27 9.49 20.39
N LEU A 39 -14.92 9.57 19.09
CA LEU A 39 -13.79 10.36 18.62
C LEU A 39 -13.96 11.83 19.03
N ILE A 40 -15.13 12.43 18.76
CA ILE A 40 -15.40 13.82 19.11
C ILE A 40 -15.32 14.05 20.62
N GLU A 41 -15.80 13.11 21.44
CA GLU A 41 -15.68 13.19 22.89
C GLU A 41 -14.21 13.09 23.35
N ARG A 42 -13.46 12.15 22.81
CA ARG A 42 -12.06 11.82 23.19
C ARG A 42 -11.07 12.91 22.84
N ILE A 43 -11.30 13.63 21.74
CA ILE A 43 -10.39 14.71 21.28
C ILE A 43 -10.64 16.07 21.96
N GLN A 44 -11.57 16.15 22.94
CA GLN A 44 -11.79 17.41 23.67
C GLN A 44 -10.50 17.86 24.37
N GLY A 45 -10.11 19.12 24.11
CA GLY A 45 -8.86 19.70 24.59
C GLY A 45 -7.57 19.19 23.93
N ALA A 46 -7.67 18.28 22.97
CA ALA A 46 -6.51 17.84 22.19
C ALA A 46 -5.99 18.96 21.27
N ARG A 47 -4.67 19.01 21.10
CA ARG A 47 -3.99 19.84 20.10
C ARG A 47 -3.67 19.03 18.84
N VAL A 48 -3.40 17.74 19.01
CA VAL A 48 -3.01 16.81 17.94
C VAL A 48 -3.89 15.57 17.99
N VAL A 49 -4.39 15.17 16.84
CA VAL A 49 -5.11 13.92 16.63
C VAL A 49 -4.28 13.04 15.69
N VAL A 50 -4.02 11.80 16.08
CA VAL A 50 -3.35 10.80 15.26
C VAL A 50 -4.38 9.78 14.80
N THR A 51 -4.50 9.59 13.50
CA THR A 51 -5.41 8.62 12.87
C THR A 51 -4.65 7.63 12.00
N LYS A 52 -5.23 6.45 11.76
CA LYS A 52 -4.71 5.48 10.80
C LYS A 52 -5.86 4.98 9.92
N GLU A 53 -5.87 5.41 8.66
CA GLU A 53 -6.87 4.95 7.66
C GLU A 53 -8.34 5.17 8.13
N LEU A 54 -8.57 6.15 9.00
CA LEU A 54 -9.89 6.56 9.43
C LEU A 54 -10.45 7.58 8.45
N PRO A 55 -11.67 7.40 7.91
CA PRO A 55 -12.30 8.43 7.08
C PRO A 55 -12.59 9.70 7.90
N VAL A 56 -11.92 10.80 7.56
CA VAL A 56 -12.10 12.12 8.20
C VAL A 56 -12.60 13.11 7.15
N GLY A 57 -13.89 13.03 6.86
CA GLY A 57 -14.57 13.91 5.91
C GLY A 57 -14.98 15.26 6.51
N ALA A 58 -15.52 16.17 5.69
CA ALA A 58 -15.94 17.51 6.09
C ALA A 58 -16.96 17.50 7.26
N ASP A 59 -17.92 16.59 7.25
CA ASP A 59 -18.94 16.50 8.31
C ASP A 59 -18.33 16.16 9.66
N LEU A 60 -17.38 15.25 9.72
CA LEU A 60 -16.67 14.90 10.95
C LEU A 60 -15.75 16.04 11.39
N LEU A 61 -14.99 16.64 10.47
CA LEU A 61 -14.13 17.79 10.73
C LEU A 61 -14.88 18.99 11.26
N SER A 62 -16.13 19.23 10.83
CA SER A 62 -16.97 20.33 11.31
C SER A 62 -17.25 20.25 12.81
N GLN A 63 -17.18 19.05 13.40
CA GLN A 63 -17.44 18.77 14.82
C GLN A 63 -16.18 18.77 15.67
N PHE A 64 -14.98 18.88 15.08
CA PHE A 64 -13.73 18.91 15.83
C PHE A 64 -13.67 20.17 16.73
N PRO A 65 -13.20 20.06 17.98
CA PRO A 65 -13.01 21.24 18.82
C PRO A 65 -11.92 22.16 18.25
N ASP A 66 -12.07 23.47 18.47
CA ASP A 66 -11.13 24.48 17.97
C ASP A 66 -9.70 24.33 18.54
N THR A 67 -9.54 23.51 19.56
CA THR A 67 -8.24 23.19 20.14
C THR A 67 -7.39 22.32 19.23
N VAL A 68 -7.99 21.50 18.37
CA VAL A 68 -7.28 20.66 17.41
C VAL A 68 -6.67 21.52 16.31
N LYS A 69 -5.35 21.42 16.14
CA LYS A 69 -4.57 22.19 15.16
C LYS A 69 -3.71 21.34 14.26
N LEU A 70 -3.54 20.04 14.60
CA LEU A 70 -2.81 19.08 13.78
C LEU A 70 -3.57 17.76 13.73
N ILE A 71 -3.69 17.22 12.52
CA ILE A 71 -4.01 15.83 12.29
C ILE A 71 -2.77 15.15 11.70
N VAL A 72 -2.36 14.04 12.27
CA VAL A 72 -1.31 13.19 11.73
C VAL A 72 -1.96 11.90 11.20
N GLU A 73 -2.03 11.76 9.89
CA GLU A 73 -2.37 10.48 9.29
C GLU A 73 -1.17 9.54 9.41
N ALA A 74 -1.33 8.46 10.16
CA ALA A 74 -0.28 7.48 10.42
C ALA A 74 -0.06 6.55 9.20
N GLY A 75 0.16 7.14 8.05
CA GLY A 75 0.36 6.46 6.77
C GLY A 75 0.94 7.38 5.72
N THR A 76 1.42 6.80 4.61
CA THR A 76 1.89 7.59 3.46
C THR A 76 0.71 8.17 2.68
N GLY A 77 -0.35 7.38 2.46
CA GLY A 77 -1.57 7.83 1.81
C GLY A 77 -2.47 8.58 2.79
N TYR A 78 -3.09 9.65 2.34
CA TYR A 78 -3.95 10.55 3.12
C TYR A 78 -5.28 10.88 2.43
N ASN A 79 -5.66 10.08 1.46
CA ASN A 79 -6.91 10.26 0.69
C ASN A 79 -8.19 10.01 1.51
N ASN A 80 -8.05 9.56 2.74
CA ASN A 80 -9.12 9.39 3.73
C ASN A 80 -9.44 10.69 4.50
N ILE A 81 -8.65 11.77 4.32
CA ILE A 81 -8.86 13.06 5.00
C ILE A 81 -9.25 14.14 3.99
N ASP A 82 -10.31 14.88 4.27
CA ASP A 82 -10.69 16.06 3.49
C ASP A 82 -9.76 17.24 3.82
N LEU A 83 -8.74 17.43 2.97
CA LEU A 83 -7.72 18.48 3.15
C LEU A 83 -8.31 19.90 3.04
N ASN A 84 -9.34 20.10 2.22
CA ASN A 84 -9.95 21.41 2.04
C ASN A 84 -10.72 21.80 3.31
N ALA A 85 -11.54 20.89 3.83
CA ALA A 85 -12.28 21.12 5.07
C ALA A 85 -11.32 21.29 6.27
N ALA A 86 -10.23 20.53 6.33
CA ALA A 86 -9.20 20.70 7.37
C ALA A 86 -8.56 22.11 7.31
N LYS A 87 -8.23 22.55 6.10
CA LYS A 87 -7.65 23.89 5.88
C LYS A 87 -8.60 25.03 6.27
N GLU A 88 -9.89 24.91 5.91
CA GLU A 88 -10.93 25.88 6.31
C GLU A 88 -11.05 26.01 7.84
N ARG A 89 -10.82 24.91 8.57
CA ARG A 89 -10.80 24.86 10.03
C ARG A 89 -9.46 25.31 10.62
N GLY A 90 -8.47 25.66 9.80
CA GLY A 90 -7.12 26.00 10.25
C GLY A 90 -6.41 24.82 10.94
N ILE A 91 -6.68 23.60 10.47
CA ILE A 91 -6.05 22.37 10.92
C ILE A 91 -4.99 21.96 9.90
N THR A 92 -3.74 21.85 10.34
CA THR A 92 -2.66 21.30 9.53
C THR A 92 -2.81 19.77 9.44
N VAL A 93 -2.56 19.19 8.27
CA VAL A 93 -2.53 17.74 8.09
C VAL A 93 -1.12 17.33 7.69
N CYS A 94 -0.57 16.36 8.42
CA CYS A 94 0.72 15.74 8.12
C CYS A 94 0.52 14.25 7.84
N ASN A 95 1.34 13.69 6.96
CA ASN A 95 1.43 12.25 6.72
C ASN A 95 2.76 11.67 7.19
N ILE A 96 2.98 10.37 6.95
CA ILE A 96 4.23 9.69 7.27
C ILE A 96 4.86 9.17 5.97
N PRO A 97 5.75 9.95 5.33
CA PRO A 97 6.41 9.49 4.12
C PRO A 97 7.45 8.40 4.40
N ALA A 98 7.64 7.51 3.43
CA ALA A 98 8.76 6.58 3.32
C ALA A 98 9.02 5.62 4.50
N TYR A 99 8.10 5.50 5.49
CA TYR A 99 8.32 4.64 6.65
C TYR A 99 8.31 3.13 6.33
N SER A 100 7.61 2.74 5.27
CA SER A 100 7.36 1.34 4.89
C SER A 100 8.02 0.94 3.57
N THR A 101 8.92 1.76 3.05
CA THR A 101 9.52 1.61 1.71
C THR A 101 10.07 0.20 1.49
N GLU A 102 10.96 -0.26 2.36
CA GLU A 102 11.63 -1.55 2.22
C GLU A 102 10.63 -2.71 2.41
N ARG A 103 9.73 -2.60 3.40
CA ARG A 103 8.82 -3.70 3.71
C ARG A 103 7.78 -3.90 2.60
N VAL A 104 7.27 -2.83 2.01
CA VAL A 104 6.37 -2.92 0.84
C VAL A 104 7.12 -3.50 -0.36
N ALA A 105 8.36 -3.06 -0.61
CA ALA A 105 9.19 -3.64 -1.67
C ALA A 105 9.43 -5.14 -1.45
N HIS A 106 9.70 -5.58 -0.21
CA HIS A 106 9.82 -7.01 0.11
C HIS A 106 8.52 -7.78 -0.18
N THR A 107 7.36 -7.19 0.06
CA THR A 107 6.06 -7.81 -0.26
C THR A 107 5.90 -8.01 -1.76
N VAL A 108 6.26 -7.01 -2.57
CA VAL A 108 6.23 -7.12 -4.04
C VAL A 108 7.14 -8.25 -4.52
N ILE A 109 8.39 -8.25 -4.08
CA ILE A 109 9.38 -9.27 -4.48
C ILE A 109 8.95 -10.68 -4.02
N MET A 110 8.42 -10.81 -2.80
CA MET A 110 7.85 -12.06 -2.30
C MET A 110 6.75 -12.59 -3.22
N MET A 111 5.82 -11.73 -3.66
CA MET A 111 4.75 -12.13 -4.58
C MET A 111 5.32 -12.54 -5.94
N ILE A 112 6.26 -11.79 -6.51
CA ILE A 112 6.93 -12.12 -7.78
C ILE A 112 7.60 -13.49 -7.69
N LEU A 113 8.41 -13.73 -6.66
CA LEU A 113 9.12 -15.00 -6.46
C LEU A 113 8.15 -16.16 -6.17
N ASN A 114 7.02 -15.90 -5.50
CA ASN A 114 5.98 -16.90 -5.29
C ASN A 114 5.35 -17.32 -6.63
N PHE A 115 5.03 -16.39 -7.52
CA PHE A 115 4.53 -16.72 -8.86
C PHE A 115 5.58 -17.45 -9.71
N ALA A 116 6.84 -17.01 -9.68
CA ALA A 116 7.90 -17.65 -10.41
C ALA A 116 8.11 -19.11 -9.99
N SER A 117 8.08 -19.39 -8.68
CA SER A 117 8.23 -20.73 -8.11
C SER A 117 6.91 -21.49 -7.98
N THR A 118 5.76 -20.85 -8.19
CA THR A 118 4.41 -21.38 -7.94
C THR A 118 4.28 -21.97 -6.51
N MET A 119 4.94 -21.34 -5.53
CA MET A 119 5.10 -21.86 -4.17
C MET A 119 3.75 -22.05 -3.46
N GLN A 120 2.85 -21.06 -3.58
CA GLN A 120 1.54 -21.14 -2.93
C GLN A 120 0.72 -22.35 -3.45
N LYS A 121 0.78 -22.64 -4.75
CA LYS A 121 0.09 -23.79 -5.34
C LYS A 121 0.70 -25.10 -4.85
N GLN A 122 2.03 -25.18 -4.76
CA GLN A 122 2.71 -26.36 -4.22
C GLN A 122 2.34 -26.62 -2.75
N ILE A 123 2.29 -25.58 -1.93
CA ILE A 123 1.82 -25.68 -0.53
C ILE A 123 0.36 -26.15 -0.48
N GLY A 124 -0.50 -25.59 -1.35
CA GLY A 124 -1.90 -26.00 -1.46
C GLY A 124 -2.07 -27.46 -1.89
N MET A 125 -1.25 -27.98 -2.80
CA MET A 125 -1.23 -29.40 -3.19
C MET A 125 -0.89 -30.28 -1.99
N LEU A 126 0.18 -29.96 -1.26
CA LEU A 126 0.57 -30.70 -0.06
C LEU A 126 -0.50 -30.70 1.03
N ALA A 127 -1.15 -29.56 1.25
CA ALA A 127 -2.24 -29.43 2.22
C ALA A 127 -3.45 -30.32 1.87
N LYS A 128 -3.66 -30.59 0.57
CA LYS A 128 -4.68 -31.53 0.04
C LYS A 128 -4.20 -32.98 -0.05
N GLY A 129 -2.99 -33.29 0.42
CA GLY A 129 -2.41 -34.63 0.35
C GLY A 129 -1.83 -35.00 -1.02
N ASP A 130 -1.80 -34.07 -1.97
CA ASP A 130 -1.20 -34.29 -3.30
C ASP A 130 0.33 -34.19 -3.17
N ARG A 131 1.01 -35.30 -3.47
CA ARG A 131 2.46 -35.45 -3.44
C ARG A 131 3.07 -35.69 -4.82
N SER A 132 2.30 -35.44 -5.89
CA SER A 132 2.71 -35.72 -7.27
C SER A 132 4.01 -35.01 -7.67
N ASN A 133 4.27 -33.80 -7.14
CA ASN A 133 5.53 -33.08 -7.33
C ASN A 133 6.77 -33.85 -6.85
N PHE A 134 6.62 -34.80 -5.90
CA PHE A 134 7.72 -35.61 -5.39
C PHE A 134 7.77 -37.00 -6.03
N THR A 135 6.61 -37.57 -6.36
CA THR A 135 6.50 -38.96 -6.79
C THR A 135 6.50 -39.17 -8.32
N GLN A 136 6.26 -38.07 -9.04
CA GLN A 136 6.28 -38.09 -10.51
C GLN A 136 7.37 -37.12 -11.00
N HIS A 137 6.98 -35.93 -11.39
CA HIS A 137 7.84 -34.80 -11.70
C HIS A 137 7.06 -33.52 -11.36
N LEU A 138 7.72 -32.37 -11.42
CA LEU A 138 7.09 -31.10 -11.07
C LEU A 138 5.84 -30.86 -11.93
N GLN A 139 4.66 -30.79 -11.28
CA GLN A 139 3.36 -30.65 -11.92
C GLN A 139 2.93 -29.18 -12.08
N VAL A 140 3.73 -28.24 -11.57
CA VAL A 140 3.47 -26.80 -11.62
C VAL A 140 4.54 -26.08 -12.40
N SER A 141 4.20 -24.92 -12.94
CA SER A 141 5.21 -24.06 -13.61
C SER A 141 6.28 -23.63 -12.59
N HIS A 142 7.52 -23.63 -13.04
CA HIS A 142 8.66 -23.15 -12.24
C HIS A 142 9.62 -22.42 -13.16
N THR A 143 9.81 -21.13 -12.93
CA THR A 143 10.59 -20.25 -13.81
C THR A 143 11.57 -19.41 -13.01
N GLU A 144 12.61 -18.92 -13.68
CA GLU A 144 13.53 -17.95 -13.12
C GLU A 144 13.00 -16.52 -13.35
N VAL A 145 13.36 -15.60 -12.48
CA VAL A 145 13.11 -14.15 -12.67
C VAL A 145 14.27 -13.45 -13.38
N ASN A 146 15.48 -14.05 -13.36
CA ASN A 146 16.63 -13.54 -14.07
C ASN A 146 16.32 -13.41 -15.57
N GLY A 147 16.66 -12.29 -16.18
CA GLY A 147 16.37 -11.98 -17.58
C GLY A 147 14.91 -11.63 -17.89
N LYS A 148 13.98 -11.80 -16.92
CA LYS A 148 12.60 -11.33 -17.07
C LYS A 148 12.49 -9.83 -16.96
N THR A 149 11.43 -9.26 -17.52
CA THR A 149 11.18 -7.82 -17.48
C THR A 149 10.18 -7.45 -16.39
N LEU A 150 10.58 -6.56 -15.50
CA LEU A 150 9.71 -5.92 -14.52
C LEU A 150 9.29 -4.54 -15.02
N GLY A 151 8.00 -4.34 -15.22
CA GLY A 151 7.37 -3.05 -15.46
C GLY A 151 6.96 -2.38 -14.15
N VAL A 152 7.44 -1.18 -13.90
CA VAL A 152 7.15 -0.42 -12.68
C VAL A 152 6.34 0.83 -13.02
N VAL A 153 5.09 0.89 -12.59
CA VAL A 153 4.22 2.06 -12.77
C VAL A 153 4.33 2.94 -11.53
N GLY A 154 5.14 4.02 -11.66
CA GLY A 154 5.47 4.91 -10.55
C GLY A 154 6.81 4.57 -9.89
N ALA A 155 7.80 5.46 -10.02
CA ALA A 155 9.16 5.32 -9.49
C ALA A 155 9.41 6.32 -8.34
N GLY A 156 8.53 6.32 -7.33
CA GLY A 156 8.73 6.96 -6.04
C GLY A 156 9.64 6.12 -5.12
N HIS A 157 9.67 6.40 -3.82
CA HIS A 157 10.53 5.69 -2.86
C HIS A 157 10.34 4.16 -2.94
N ILE A 158 9.11 3.67 -2.91
CA ILE A 158 8.81 2.24 -2.96
C ILE A 158 9.20 1.64 -4.32
N GLY A 159 8.77 2.27 -5.43
CA GLY A 159 9.10 1.77 -6.76
C GLY A 159 10.60 1.69 -7.01
N MET A 160 11.38 2.67 -6.54
CA MET A 160 12.84 2.64 -6.64
C MET A 160 13.48 1.54 -5.78
N GLU A 161 12.95 1.25 -4.59
CA GLU A 161 13.46 0.14 -3.77
C GLU A 161 13.12 -1.22 -4.40
N VAL A 162 11.93 -1.37 -4.99
CA VAL A 162 11.58 -2.56 -5.79
C VAL A 162 12.55 -2.74 -6.96
N ILE A 163 12.83 -1.67 -7.70
CA ILE A 163 13.78 -1.68 -8.83
C ILE A 163 15.17 -2.14 -8.37
N LYS A 164 15.66 -1.61 -7.26
CA LYS A 164 16.97 -1.97 -6.69
C LYS A 164 17.08 -3.47 -6.42
N VAL A 165 16.06 -4.07 -5.79
CA VAL A 165 16.04 -5.50 -5.50
C VAL A 165 15.87 -6.33 -6.78
N ALA A 166 14.98 -5.92 -7.69
CA ALA A 166 14.76 -6.61 -8.96
C ALA A 166 16.00 -6.64 -9.85
N LYS A 167 16.78 -5.54 -9.88
CA LYS A 167 18.08 -5.49 -10.57
C LYS A 167 19.06 -6.50 -9.97
N ALA A 168 19.11 -6.64 -8.65
CA ALA A 168 19.97 -7.62 -7.97
C ALA A 168 19.57 -9.07 -8.30
N LEU A 169 18.29 -9.30 -8.63
CA LEU A 169 17.78 -10.58 -9.14
C LEU A 169 18.00 -10.78 -10.65
N GLY A 170 18.68 -9.86 -11.33
CA GLY A 170 18.97 -9.93 -12.75
C GLY A 170 17.80 -9.62 -13.68
N MET A 171 16.77 -8.91 -13.20
CA MET A 171 15.62 -8.50 -14.02
C MET A 171 15.94 -7.28 -14.88
N ASN A 172 15.34 -7.20 -16.08
CA ASN A 172 15.29 -5.99 -16.90
C ASN A 172 14.22 -5.04 -16.36
N ILE A 173 14.46 -3.72 -16.38
CA ILE A 173 13.56 -2.74 -15.76
C ILE A 173 12.96 -1.80 -16.80
N LEU A 174 11.64 -1.76 -16.89
CA LEU A 174 10.86 -0.74 -17.57
C LEU A 174 10.12 0.11 -16.54
N VAL A 175 10.13 1.42 -16.72
CA VAL A 175 9.49 2.37 -15.81
C VAL A 175 8.54 3.26 -16.56
N HIS A 176 7.31 3.40 -16.07
CA HIS A 176 6.38 4.42 -16.49
C HIS A 176 6.14 5.42 -15.37
N THR A 177 6.32 6.72 -15.68
CA THR A 177 6.02 7.83 -14.76
C THR A 177 5.34 8.97 -15.52
N ARG A 178 4.48 9.74 -14.81
CA ARG A 178 3.79 10.91 -15.39
C ARG A 178 4.76 11.87 -16.08
N THR A 179 5.90 12.13 -15.46
CA THR A 179 6.96 12.96 -16.04
C THR A 179 8.07 12.02 -16.51
N PRO A 180 8.26 11.87 -17.81
CA PRO A 180 9.33 11.03 -18.35
C PRO A 180 10.70 11.49 -17.84
N LYS A 181 11.57 10.53 -17.59
CA LYS A 181 12.98 10.76 -17.25
C LYS A 181 13.86 10.14 -18.33
N ALA A 182 15.12 10.57 -18.38
CA ALA A 182 16.08 9.92 -19.26
C ALA A 182 16.38 8.50 -18.80
N ASP A 183 16.66 7.60 -19.74
CA ASP A 183 17.15 6.28 -19.47
C ASP A 183 18.52 6.36 -18.78
N GLY A 184 18.78 5.40 -17.90
CA GLY A 184 20.06 5.34 -17.21
C GLY A 184 20.06 4.27 -16.10
N ASP A 185 21.24 3.90 -15.67
CA ASP A 185 21.43 2.91 -14.60
C ASP A 185 20.63 1.61 -14.82
N GLY A 186 20.55 1.12 -16.07
CA GLY A 186 19.80 -0.10 -16.41
C GLY A 186 18.28 0.04 -16.28
N ILE A 187 17.76 1.26 -16.26
CA ILE A 187 16.33 1.58 -16.27
C ILE A 187 15.97 2.21 -17.62
N ARG A 188 14.93 1.69 -18.27
CA ARG A 188 14.33 2.30 -19.46
C ARG A 188 12.99 2.95 -19.10
N HIS A 189 12.84 4.22 -19.44
CA HIS A 189 11.59 4.96 -19.27
C HIS A 189 10.73 4.85 -20.53
N VAL A 190 9.52 4.34 -20.41
CA VAL A 190 8.65 3.98 -21.52
C VAL A 190 7.23 4.50 -21.34
N SER A 191 6.42 4.45 -22.39
CA SER A 191 4.97 4.65 -22.28
C SER A 191 4.32 3.55 -21.45
N LEU A 192 3.10 3.77 -20.96
CA LEU A 192 2.35 2.73 -20.25
C LEU A 192 2.12 1.52 -21.17
N ASP A 193 1.72 1.75 -22.40
CA ASP A 193 1.45 0.69 -23.37
C ASP A 193 2.68 -0.17 -23.63
N GLU A 194 3.83 0.45 -23.89
CA GLU A 194 5.09 -0.28 -24.08
C GLU A 194 5.47 -1.10 -22.83
N LEU A 195 5.24 -0.55 -21.63
CA LEU A 195 5.47 -1.27 -20.38
C LEU A 195 4.58 -2.51 -20.29
N LEU A 196 3.26 -2.36 -20.54
CA LEU A 196 2.29 -3.45 -20.46
C LEU A 196 2.62 -4.58 -21.46
N GLU A 197 2.96 -4.23 -22.71
CA GLU A 197 3.25 -5.18 -23.78
C GLU A 197 4.55 -5.98 -23.55
N ASN A 198 5.52 -5.38 -22.86
CA ASN A 198 6.87 -5.95 -22.77
C ASN A 198 7.22 -6.53 -21.39
N SER A 199 6.37 -6.36 -20.38
CA SER A 199 6.66 -6.84 -19.02
C SER A 199 6.18 -8.27 -18.79
N ASP A 200 6.98 -9.04 -18.06
CA ASP A 200 6.60 -10.35 -17.52
C ASP A 200 5.97 -10.20 -16.13
N TYR A 201 6.41 -9.20 -15.38
CA TYR A 201 5.84 -8.79 -14.10
C TYR A 201 5.56 -7.29 -14.13
N ILE A 202 4.42 -6.86 -13.59
CA ILE A 202 4.02 -5.46 -13.53
C ILE A 202 3.71 -5.12 -12.08
N THR A 203 4.21 -3.99 -11.58
CA THR A 203 3.93 -3.54 -10.21
C THR A 203 3.55 -2.07 -10.15
N LEU A 204 2.57 -1.76 -9.28
CA LEU A 204 1.94 -0.44 -9.21
C LEU A 204 2.38 0.31 -7.96
N HIS A 205 3.00 1.49 -8.16
CA HIS A 205 3.52 2.36 -7.10
C HIS A 205 3.19 3.84 -7.34
N CYS A 206 2.28 4.12 -8.27
CA CYS A 206 1.75 5.47 -8.47
C CYS A 206 0.70 5.82 -7.40
N PRO A 207 0.53 7.12 -7.06
CA PRO A 207 -0.56 7.54 -6.18
C PRO A 207 -1.92 7.33 -6.86
N LEU A 208 -2.96 7.07 -6.06
CA LEU A 208 -4.34 7.05 -6.53
C LEU A 208 -4.86 8.49 -6.67
N ASN A 209 -5.29 8.85 -7.85
CA ASN A 209 -5.99 10.10 -8.17
C ASN A 209 -6.87 9.88 -9.43
N ASP A 210 -7.55 10.92 -9.90
CA ASP A 210 -8.46 10.82 -11.05
C ASP A 210 -7.78 10.33 -12.34
N GLN A 211 -6.48 10.57 -12.51
CA GLN A 211 -5.73 10.12 -13.69
C GLN A 211 -5.22 8.69 -13.58
N THR A 212 -5.11 8.15 -12.37
CA THR A 212 -4.56 6.82 -12.10
C THR A 212 -5.61 5.82 -11.64
N LYS A 213 -6.82 6.29 -11.28
CA LYS A 213 -7.94 5.40 -11.01
C LYS A 213 -8.23 4.54 -12.23
N TYR A 214 -8.25 3.22 -12.02
CA TYR A 214 -8.43 2.22 -13.08
C TYR A 214 -7.43 2.36 -14.25
N ILE A 215 -6.21 2.81 -13.94
CA ILE A 215 -5.12 2.83 -14.93
C ILE A 215 -4.88 1.41 -15.51
N ILE A 216 -5.22 0.38 -14.73
CA ILE A 216 -5.28 -1.01 -15.16
C ILE A 216 -6.75 -1.42 -15.26
N ASN A 217 -7.27 -1.34 -16.46
CA ASN A 217 -8.62 -1.73 -16.85
C ASN A 217 -8.58 -2.83 -17.90
N LYS A 218 -9.71 -3.21 -18.46
CA LYS A 218 -9.84 -4.26 -19.49
C LYS A 218 -8.92 -4.02 -20.70
N GLU A 219 -8.82 -2.78 -21.18
CA GLU A 219 -7.95 -2.42 -22.31
C GLU A 219 -6.47 -2.62 -21.95
N ALA A 220 -6.05 -2.10 -20.80
CA ALA A 220 -4.68 -2.23 -20.30
C ALA A 220 -4.30 -3.72 -20.10
N ILE A 221 -5.19 -4.52 -19.49
CA ILE A 221 -4.99 -5.97 -19.34
C ILE A 221 -4.93 -6.66 -20.72
N GLY A 222 -5.70 -6.18 -21.68
CA GLY A 222 -5.67 -6.68 -23.06
C GLY A 222 -4.30 -6.51 -23.75
N LYS A 223 -3.48 -5.53 -23.35
CA LYS A 223 -2.13 -5.29 -23.85
C LYS A 223 -1.04 -6.14 -23.19
N MET A 224 -1.32 -6.70 -22.00
CA MET A 224 -0.34 -7.48 -21.26
C MET A 224 -0.02 -8.80 -21.97
N LYS A 225 1.18 -9.34 -21.72
CA LYS A 225 1.53 -10.71 -22.14
C LYS A 225 0.59 -11.72 -21.46
N PRO A 226 0.21 -12.83 -22.13
CA PRO A 226 -0.52 -13.92 -21.47
C PRO A 226 0.22 -14.51 -20.27
N SER A 227 1.56 -14.45 -20.28
CA SER A 227 2.42 -14.89 -19.18
C SER A 227 2.58 -13.83 -18.06
N ALA A 228 2.02 -12.65 -18.20
CA ALA A 228 2.22 -11.57 -17.26
C ALA A 228 1.58 -11.86 -15.90
N VAL A 229 2.23 -11.36 -14.86
CA VAL A 229 1.71 -11.28 -13.49
C VAL A 229 1.66 -9.80 -13.08
N ILE A 230 0.54 -9.37 -12.52
CA ILE A 230 0.42 -8.03 -11.95
C ILE A 230 0.48 -8.07 -10.42
N VAL A 231 1.20 -7.12 -9.81
CA VAL A 231 1.30 -6.97 -8.36
C VAL A 231 0.83 -5.57 -7.96
N ASN A 232 -0.13 -5.49 -7.05
CA ASN A 232 -0.60 -4.22 -6.50
C ASN A 232 -0.46 -4.19 -4.98
N THR A 233 0.44 -3.34 -4.51
CA THR A 233 0.66 -3.01 -3.09
C THR A 233 0.45 -1.51 -2.83
N GLY A 234 -0.11 -0.79 -3.81
CA GLY A 234 -0.37 0.64 -3.74
C GLY A 234 -1.77 0.96 -3.20
N ARG A 235 -2.74 0.99 -4.09
CA ARG A 235 -4.16 1.21 -3.78
C ARG A 235 -5.03 0.33 -4.68
N GLY A 236 -6.06 -0.29 -4.12
CA GLY A 236 -6.96 -1.18 -4.87
C GLY A 236 -7.52 -0.56 -6.13
N PRO A 237 -8.12 0.65 -6.09
CA PRO A 237 -8.70 1.30 -7.26
C PRO A 237 -7.72 1.75 -8.36
N LEU A 238 -6.44 1.43 -8.28
CA LEU A 238 -5.53 1.51 -9.44
C LEU A 238 -5.87 0.45 -10.49
N ILE A 239 -6.51 -0.64 -10.08
CA ILE A 239 -7.01 -1.71 -10.95
C ILE A 239 -8.53 -1.69 -10.92
N ASN A 240 -9.18 -1.83 -12.06
CA ASN A 240 -10.59 -2.21 -12.10
C ASN A 240 -10.69 -3.69 -11.72
N GLU A 241 -11.18 -3.98 -10.53
CA GLU A 241 -11.18 -5.32 -9.95
C GLU A 241 -12.08 -6.29 -10.73
N ALA A 242 -13.21 -5.81 -11.28
CA ALA A 242 -14.10 -6.62 -12.10
C ALA A 242 -13.41 -7.07 -13.41
N ASP A 243 -12.72 -6.16 -14.09
CA ASP A 243 -11.97 -6.45 -15.32
C ASP A 243 -10.82 -7.44 -15.02
N LEU A 244 -10.16 -7.27 -13.88
CA LEU A 244 -9.09 -8.18 -13.45
C LEU A 244 -9.62 -9.59 -13.17
N CYS A 245 -10.74 -9.70 -12.44
CA CYS A 245 -11.38 -10.98 -12.14
C CYS A 245 -11.79 -11.73 -13.44
N GLU A 246 -12.41 -11.02 -14.39
CA GLU A 246 -12.76 -11.58 -15.72
C GLU A 246 -11.51 -12.12 -16.42
N ALA A 247 -10.43 -11.35 -16.46
CA ALA A 247 -9.19 -11.72 -17.13
C ALA A 247 -8.48 -12.91 -16.46
N LEU A 248 -8.48 -12.97 -15.12
CA LEU A 248 -7.89 -14.06 -14.36
C LEU A 248 -8.68 -15.35 -14.52
N ALA A 249 -10.01 -15.28 -14.46
CA ALA A 249 -10.89 -16.44 -14.70
C ALA A 249 -10.73 -17.00 -16.13
N ALA A 250 -10.60 -16.11 -17.11
CA ALA A 250 -10.34 -16.47 -18.50
C ALA A 250 -8.88 -16.86 -18.77
N LYS A 251 -7.99 -16.83 -17.77
CA LYS A 251 -6.53 -17.07 -17.89
C LYS A 251 -5.88 -16.18 -18.96
N ARG A 252 -6.39 -14.95 -19.15
CA ARG A 252 -5.82 -13.97 -20.08
C ARG A 252 -4.44 -13.52 -19.66
N ILE A 253 -4.18 -13.49 -18.35
CA ILE A 253 -2.87 -13.29 -17.72
C ILE A 253 -2.61 -14.42 -16.73
N THR A 254 -1.36 -14.62 -16.36
CA THR A 254 -0.96 -15.74 -15.49
C THR A 254 -1.49 -15.57 -14.07
N GLY A 255 -1.47 -14.35 -13.49
CA GLY A 255 -1.93 -14.17 -12.13
C GLY A 255 -1.86 -12.74 -11.62
N ALA A 256 -2.34 -12.55 -10.40
CA ALA A 256 -2.28 -11.28 -9.68
C ALA A 256 -1.89 -11.46 -8.21
N GLY A 257 -0.97 -10.60 -7.72
CA GLY A 257 -0.63 -10.45 -6.31
C GLY A 257 -1.21 -9.15 -5.76
N LEU A 258 -2.14 -9.24 -4.83
CA LEU A 258 -2.93 -8.10 -4.35
C LEU A 258 -2.77 -7.97 -2.83
N ASP A 259 -2.02 -6.97 -2.39
CA ASP A 259 -1.98 -6.57 -0.97
C ASP A 259 -3.11 -5.58 -0.64
N VAL A 260 -3.72 -5.00 -1.67
CA VAL A 260 -4.82 -4.03 -1.60
C VAL A 260 -5.92 -4.41 -2.57
N GLN A 261 -7.19 -4.16 -2.20
CA GLN A 261 -8.37 -4.43 -3.00
C GLN A 261 -9.20 -3.16 -3.20
N GLU A 262 -10.12 -3.17 -4.15
CA GLU A 262 -10.97 -2.01 -4.43
C GLU A 262 -11.84 -1.64 -3.23
N VAL A 263 -12.33 -2.65 -2.52
CA VAL A 263 -13.00 -2.53 -1.22
C VAL A 263 -12.27 -3.41 -0.22
N GLU A 264 -11.92 -2.89 0.94
CA GLU A 264 -11.21 -3.59 2.01
C GLU A 264 -12.03 -3.60 3.32
N PRO A 265 -12.33 -4.79 3.88
CA PRO A 265 -12.07 -6.12 3.31
C PRO A 265 -12.93 -6.40 2.08
N PRO A 266 -12.50 -7.28 1.15
CA PRO A 266 -13.36 -7.74 0.05
C PRO A 266 -14.64 -8.39 0.58
N ALA A 267 -15.72 -8.28 -0.18
CA ALA A 267 -16.98 -8.96 0.16
C ALA A 267 -16.78 -10.47 0.29
N GLU A 268 -17.55 -11.13 1.15
CA GLU A 268 -17.40 -12.57 1.42
C GLU A 268 -17.55 -13.45 0.17
N ASP A 269 -18.32 -13.01 -0.81
CA ASP A 269 -18.54 -13.66 -2.10
C ASP A 269 -17.60 -13.17 -3.21
N SER A 270 -16.57 -12.40 -2.87
CA SER A 270 -15.62 -11.89 -3.87
C SER A 270 -15.01 -13.02 -4.70
N PRO A 271 -15.05 -12.93 -6.04
CA PRO A 271 -14.41 -13.90 -6.94
C PRO A 271 -12.92 -14.10 -6.64
N LEU A 272 -12.25 -13.08 -6.09
CA LEU A 272 -10.83 -13.15 -5.75
C LEU A 272 -10.49 -14.31 -4.79
N TYR A 273 -11.41 -14.70 -3.91
CA TYR A 273 -11.18 -15.80 -2.96
C TYR A 273 -11.21 -17.19 -3.62
N THR A 274 -11.80 -17.33 -4.80
CA THR A 274 -11.98 -18.61 -5.49
C THR A 274 -11.01 -18.83 -6.65
N LEU A 275 -10.32 -17.78 -7.09
CA LEU A 275 -9.35 -17.85 -8.17
C LEU A 275 -8.04 -18.51 -7.70
N ASP A 276 -7.56 -19.53 -8.42
CA ASP A 276 -6.35 -20.29 -8.08
C ASP A 276 -5.04 -19.60 -8.52
N ASN A 277 -5.16 -18.51 -9.25
CA ASN A 277 -4.07 -17.69 -9.78
C ASN A 277 -4.00 -16.29 -9.15
N VAL A 278 -4.53 -16.13 -7.94
CA VAL A 278 -4.46 -14.90 -7.16
C VAL A 278 -3.77 -15.15 -5.82
N ILE A 279 -2.91 -14.24 -5.42
CA ILE A 279 -2.38 -14.14 -4.06
C ILE A 279 -2.97 -12.88 -3.44
N ILE A 280 -3.74 -13.03 -2.36
CA ILE A 280 -4.31 -11.91 -1.62
C ILE A 280 -3.65 -11.84 -0.25
N THR A 281 -3.32 -10.62 0.18
CA THR A 281 -2.84 -10.35 1.53
C THR A 281 -3.62 -9.18 2.13
N PRO A 282 -3.78 -9.12 3.47
CA PRO A 282 -4.71 -8.19 4.13
C PRO A 282 -4.06 -6.82 4.39
N HIS A 283 -3.64 -6.13 3.32
CA HIS A 283 -2.98 -4.83 3.36
C HIS A 283 -1.85 -4.82 4.42
N MET A 284 -0.95 -5.81 4.28
CA MET A 284 0.10 -6.07 5.28
C MET A 284 1.48 -5.54 4.86
N GLY A 285 1.61 -4.97 3.67
CA GLY A 285 2.90 -4.52 3.13
C GLY A 285 3.65 -3.55 4.04
N TRP A 286 2.92 -2.82 4.91
CA TRP A 286 3.51 -1.89 5.88
C TRP A 286 3.57 -2.45 7.32
N LYS A 287 2.98 -3.64 7.62
CA LYS A 287 2.73 -4.13 8.99
C LYS A 287 3.95 -4.76 9.70
N GLY A 288 5.15 -4.74 9.11
CA GLY A 288 6.36 -5.22 9.78
C GLY A 288 6.63 -4.47 11.10
N LEU A 289 7.15 -5.15 12.13
CA LEU A 289 7.38 -4.55 13.45
C LEU A 289 8.29 -3.31 13.35
N GLU A 290 9.43 -3.44 12.70
CA GLU A 290 10.41 -2.36 12.55
C GLU A 290 9.82 -1.19 11.75
N THR A 291 8.95 -1.50 10.79
CA THR A 291 8.22 -0.51 10.00
C THR A 291 7.26 0.29 10.87
N ARG A 292 6.50 -0.38 11.72
CA ARG A 292 5.56 0.24 12.66
C ARG A 292 6.26 1.03 13.76
N GLN A 293 7.43 0.56 14.24
CA GLN A 293 8.26 1.31 15.18
C GLN A 293 8.79 2.61 14.53
N ARG A 294 9.24 2.52 13.27
CA ARG A 294 9.65 3.69 12.47
C ARG A 294 8.49 4.65 12.25
N LEU A 295 7.28 4.13 11.99
CA LEU A 295 6.06 4.93 11.88
C LEU A 295 5.84 5.79 13.13
N VAL A 296 5.86 5.18 14.33
CA VAL A 296 5.70 5.91 15.60
C VAL A 296 6.79 6.95 15.80
N GLY A 297 8.03 6.65 15.42
CA GLY A 297 9.15 7.59 15.46
C GLY A 297 8.87 8.85 14.60
N ILE A 298 8.36 8.67 13.37
CA ILE A 298 8.06 9.82 12.49
C ILE A 298 6.79 10.56 12.98
N ILE A 299 5.78 9.87 13.53
CA ILE A 299 4.63 10.54 14.18
C ILE A 299 5.15 11.47 15.28
N ARG A 300 6.04 10.97 16.15
CA ARG A 300 6.68 11.79 17.21
C ARG A 300 7.37 13.02 16.61
N ASP A 301 8.15 12.83 15.55
CA ASP A 301 8.89 13.94 14.94
C ASP A 301 7.95 14.99 14.34
N ASN A 302 6.83 14.59 13.70
CA ASN A 302 5.78 15.49 13.23
C ASN A 302 5.14 16.28 14.39
N VAL A 303 4.78 15.59 15.48
CA VAL A 303 4.17 16.21 16.68
C VAL A 303 5.12 17.21 17.31
N GLN A 304 6.38 16.83 17.50
CA GLN A 304 7.39 17.71 18.10
C GLN A 304 7.70 18.93 17.23
N ALA A 305 7.82 18.75 15.90
CA ALA A 305 8.02 19.84 14.96
C ALA A 305 6.83 20.82 14.98
N PHE A 306 5.61 20.31 15.03
CA PHE A 306 4.42 21.13 15.16
C PHE A 306 4.40 21.95 16.45
N PHE A 307 4.73 21.37 17.60
CA PHE A 307 4.79 22.12 18.86
C PHE A 307 5.88 23.19 18.89
N LYS A 308 6.96 23.02 18.11
CA LYS A 308 7.99 24.04 17.89
C LYS A 308 7.57 25.14 16.90
N GLY A 309 6.43 25.01 16.23
CA GLY A 309 5.95 25.95 15.22
C GLY A 309 6.53 25.73 13.81
N GLU A 310 7.19 24.61 13.58
CA GLU A 310 7.85 24.24 12.32
C GLU A 310 7.33 22.90 11.80
N PRO A 311 6.03 22.77 11.45
CA PRO A 311 5.45 21.49 11.06
C PRO A 311 6.15 20.93 9.81
N ILE A 312 6.41 19.62 9.83
CA ILE A 312 7.04 18.88 8.76
C ILE A 312 6.07 17.87 8.15
N ASN A 313 6.37 17.35 6.95
CA ASN A 313 5.53 16.38 6.22
C ASN A 313 4.08 16.87 6.01
N VAL A 314 3.89 18.18 5.86
CA VAL A 314 2.59 18.81 5.65
C VAL A 314 2.06 18.47 4.26
N VAL A 315 0.76 18.10 4.18
CA VAL A 315 0.05 17.73 2.95
C VAL A 315 -1.20 18.57 2.68
N SER A 316 -1.61 19.45 3.63
CA SER A 316 -2.75 20.38 3.49
C SER A 316 -2.35 21.76 3.00
#